data_bb7ddcdd80818f4aa51511735913219e
#
_entry.id   bb7ddcdd80818f4aa51511735913219e
#
_cell.length_a   1.000
_cell.length_b   1.000
_cell.length_c   1.000
_cell.angle_alpha   90.00
_cell.angle_beta   90.00
_cell.angle_gamma   90.00
#
_symmetry.space_group_name_H-M   'P 1'
#
loop_
_entity.id
_entity.type
_entity.pdbx_description
1 polymer ?
#
loop_
_entity_poly.entity_id
_entity_poly.type
_entity_poly.pdbx_seq_one_letter_code
_entity_poly.pdbx_strand_id
1 'polypeptide(L)'
;FGPMYHLYSMEDKVKALTEAKRVLKDDGVIMVAYCMNEYSVLTYGFKQNHILECIESGKIDENFRVQPKPEDLYDYVRLEDMDAYNKAAGLERIKVISADGPSDYMRPVLNAMDDETFETFIRYHLSVCERPELVGAGSHTVDILKKIGI
;
A
#
# COMPACT_ATOMS: atom_id res chain seq x y z
N PHE A 1 3.63 -3.57 -11.02
CA PHE A 1 3.03 -3.28 -9.74
C PHE A 1 4.05 -2.98 -8.64
N GLY A 2 5.03 -3.80 -8.38
CA GLY A 2 5.69 -3.94 -7.12
C GLY A 2 7.13 -3.47 -6.88
N PRO A 3 7.79 -2.60 -7.66
CA PRO A 3 9.12 -2.16 -7.25
C PRO A 3 9.11 -1.16 -6.08
N MET A 4 8.02 -0.44 -5.83
CA MET A 4 7.99 0.69 -4.92
C MET A 4 8.22 0.32 -3.45
N TYR A 5 7.75 -0.83 -3.02
CA TYR A 5 7.97 -1.30 -1.65
C TYR A 5 9.36 -1.95 -1.41
N HIS A 6 10.23 -1.94 -2.44
CA HIS A 6 11.65 -2.26 -2.31
C HIS A 6 12.57 -1.03 -2.49
N LEU A 7 11.98 0.16 -2.58
CA LEU A 7 12.69 1.44 -2.62
C LEU A 7 12.47 2.16 -1.30
N TYR A 8 13.56 2.47 -0.59
CA TYR A 8 13.48 2.97 0.79
C TYR A 8 13.55 4.50 0.88
N SER A 9 14.12 5.16 -0.11
CA SER A 9 14.20 6.62 -0.14
C SER A 9 13.06 7.25 -0.98
N MET A 10 12.62 8.44 -0.58
CA MET A 10 11.70 9.24 -1.39
C MET A 10 12.29 9.53 -2.76
N GLU A 11 13.60 9.81 -2.84
CA GLU A 11 14.30 10.11 -4.09
C GLU A 11 14.18 8.96 -5.10
N ASP A 12 14.46 7.72 -4.66
CA ASP A 12 14.37 6.54 -5.54
C ASP A 12 12.92 6.26 -5.99
N LYS A 13 11.95 6.44 -5.10
CA LYS A 13 10.53 6.31 -5.44
C LYS A 13 10.10 7.34 -6.50
N VAL A 14 10.45 8.60 -6.30
CA VAL A 14 10.13 9.68 -7.24
C VAL A 14 10.85 9.45 -8.59
N LYS A 15 12.09 9.00 -8.56
CA LYS A 15 12.84 8.63 -9.78
C LYS A 15 12.16 7.51 -10.55
N ALA A 16 11.72 6.44 -9.85
CA ALA A 16 11.00 5.33 -10.47
C ALA A 16 9.68 5.78 -11.11
N LEU A 17 8.89 6.62 -10.41
CA LEU A 17 7.66 7.19 -10.93
C LEU A 17 7.92 8.12 -12.13
N THR A 18 8.99 8.91 -12.08
CA THR A 18 9.38 9.80 -13.18
C THR A 18 9.77 9.01 -14.44
N GLU A 19 10.50 7.89 -14.28
CA GLU A 19 10.82 7.00 -15.41
C GLU A 19 9.58 6.29 -15.95
N ALA A 20 8.69 5.82 -15.09
CA ALA A 20 7.41 5.28 -15.52
C ALA A 20 6.58 6.31 -16.31
N LYS A 21 6.52 7.56 -15.83
CA LYS A 21 5.88 8.68 -16.53
C LYS A 21 6.53 8.95 -17.91
N ARG A 22 7.86 8.88 -17.99
CA ARG A 22 8.60 9.15 -19.24
C ARG A 22 8.21 8.20 -20.36
N VAL A 23 8.01 6.92 -20.04
CA VAL A 23 7.65 5.89 -21.03
C VAL A 23 6.15 5.71 -21.21
N LEU A 24 5.32 6.33 -20.36
CA LEU A 24 3.88 6.26 -20.43
C LEU A 24 3.36 6.96 -21.70
N LYS A 25 2.43 6.33 -22.40
CA LYS A 25 1.67 6.97 -23.48
C LYS A 25 0.75 8.05 -22.90
N ASP A 26 0.30 8.99 -23.73
CA ASP A 26 -0.49 10.13 -23.26
C ASP A 26 -1.86 9.73 -22.68
N ASP A 27 -2.46 8.67 -23.21
CA ASP A 27 -3.71 8.05 -22.72
C ASP A 27 -3.47 6.87 -21.78
N GLY A 28 -2.22 6.61 -21.39
CA GLY A 28 -1.84 5.48 -20.55
C GLY A 28 -2.06 5.73 -19.07
N VAL A 29 -2.04 4.64 -18.30
CA VAL A 29 -2.10 4.66 -16.83
C VAL A 29 -0.91 3.90 -16.23
N ILE A 30 -0.48 4.33 -15.05
CA ILE A 30 0.50 3.63 -14.23
C ILE A 30 -0.25 3.02 -13.05
N MET A 31 -0.03 1.73 -12.78
CA MET A 31 -0.53 1.07 -11.58
C MET A 31 0.63 0.78 -10.64
N VAL A 32 0.58 1.31 -9.44
CA VAL A 32 1.65 1.23 -8.45
C VAL A 32 1.13 0.58 -7.17
N ALA A 33 1.77 -0.49 -6.72
CA ALA A 33 1.44 -1.14 -5.46
C ALA A 33 2.37 -0.67 -4.34
N TYR A 34 1.79 -0.51 -3.16
CA TYR A 34 2.48 -0.15 -1.91
C TYR A 34 2.08 -1.09 -0.79
N CYS A 35 3.01 -1.37 0.12
CA CYS A 35 2.73 -2.01 1.40
C CYS A 35 2.38 -0.94 2.43
N MET A 36 1.33 -1.18 3.22
CA MET A 36 0.78 -0.14 4.09
C MET A 36 1.30 -0.22 5.52
N ASN A 37 1.67 0.95 6.07
CA ASN A 37 2.21 1.09 7.42
C ASN A 37 1.28 0.51 8.49
N GLU A 38 0.00 0.88 8.45
CA GLU A 38 -0.96 0.48 9.49
C GLU A 38 -1.17 -1.03 9.53
N TYR A 39 -1.16 -1.67 8.36
CA TYR A 39 -1.22 -3.14 8.30
C TYR A 39 -0.01 -3.78 9.00
N SER A 40 1.20 -3.29 8.76
CA SER A 40 2.42 -3.82 9.39
C SER A 40 2.38 -3.65 10.91
N VAL A 41 2.00 -2.46 11.40
CA VAL A 41 1.88 -2.18 12.84
C VAL A 41 0.83 -3.10 13.48
N LEU A 42 -0.35 -3.23 12.87
CA LEU A 42 -1.44 -4.05 13.43
C LEU A 42 -1.12 -5.54 13.41
N THR A 43 -0.51 -6.04 12.32
CA THR A 43 -0.26 -7.48 12.19
C THR A 43 1.03 -7.91 12.85
N TYR A 44 2.18 -7.40 12.41
CA TYR A 44 3.47 -7.77 12.98
C TYR A 44 3.64 -7.19 14.41
N GLY A 45 3.28 -5.93 14.59
CA GLY A 45 3.40 -5.27 15.89
C GLY A 45 2.46 -5.88 16.92
N PHE A 46 1.17 -5.69 16.76
CA PHE A 46 0.20 -6.07 17.81
C PHE A 46 -0.24 -7.53 17.72
N LYS A 47 -0.71 -8.01 16.58
CA LYS A 47 -1.25 -9.38 16.46
C LYS A 47 -0.19 -10.45 16.72
N GLN A 48 1.06 -10.23 16.30
CA GLN A 48 2.19 -11.13 16.55
C GLN A 48 3.00 -10.76 17.81
N ASN A 49 2.57 -9.72 18.54
CA ASN A 49 3.15 -9.29 19.82
C ASN A 49 4.61 -8.82 19.76
N HIS A 50 5.01 -8.16 18.66
CA HIS A 50 6.35 -7.58 18.49
C HIS A 50 6.41 -6.07 18.75
N ILE A 51 5.28 -5.42 19.09
CA ILE A 51 5.19 -3.96 19.13
C ILE A 51 6.20 -3.31 20.08
N LEU A 52 6.37 -3.85 21.28
CA LEU A 52 7.30 -3.28 22.27
C LEU A 52 8.77 -3.42 21.82
N GLU A 53 9.13 -4.57 21.28
CA GLU A 53 10.45 -4.80 20.70
C GLU A 53 10.73 -3.86 19.52
N CYS A 54 9.74 -3.63 18.67
CA CYS A 54 9.86 -2.72 17.53
C CYS A 54 10.06 -1.27 17.96
N ILE A 55 9.38 -0.82 19.02
CA ILE A 55 9.55 0.52 19.59
C ILE A 55 10.95 0.64 20.24
N GLU A 56 11.33 -0.32 21.07
CA GLU A 56 12.61 -0.33 21.78
C GLU A 56 13.81 -0.34 20.81
N SER A 57 13.72 -1.10 19.72
CA SER A 57 14.76 -1.17 18.69
C SER A 57 14.74 -0.01 17.67
N GLY A 58 13.76 0.89 17.75
CA GLY A 58 13.59 2.00 16.81
C GLY A 58 13.07 1.58 15.43
N LYS A 59 12.55 0.36 15.28
CA LYS A 59 11.87 -0.08 14.05
C LYS A 59 10.51 0.59 13.84
N ILE A 60 9.90 1.05 14.90
CA ILE A 60 8.66 1.84 14.90
C ILE A 60 8.92 3.07 15.76
N ASP A 61 8.65 4.26 15.22
CA ASP A 61 8.81 5.52 15.94
C ASP A 61 7.63 5.86 16.85
N GLU A 62 7.70 6.99 17.53
CA GLU A 62 6.67 7.50 18.47
C GLU A 62 5.32 7.78 17.79
N ASN A 63 5.29 7.93 16.46
CA ASN A 63 4.09 8.14 15.67
C ASN A 63 3.58 6.83 15.03
N PHE A 64 4.07 5.69 15.51
CA PHE A 64 3.79 4.35 14.97
C PHE A 64 4.11 4.21 13.48
N ARG A 65 5.14 4.91 13.02
CA ARG A 65 5.64 4.79 11.66
C ARG A 65 6.79 3.79 11.62
N VAL A 66 6.68 2.81 10.74
CA VAL A 66 7.74 1.85 10.49
C VAL A 66 8.95 2.58 9.90
N GLN A 67 10.13 2.30 10.43
CA GLN A 67 11.42 2.85 10.00
C GLN A 67 12.20 1.75 9.27
N PRO A 68 11.93 1.53 7.96
CA PRO A 68 12.54 0.45 7.22
C PRO A 68 14.01 0.76 6.93
N LYS A 69 14.82 -0.29 6.87
CA LYS A 69 16.22 -0.24 6.49
C LYS A 69 16.41 -0.96 5.15
N PRO A 70 17.49 -0.67 4.40
CA PRO A 70 17.76 -1.34 3.12
C PRO A 70 17.87 -2.86 3.19
N GLU A 71 18.18 -3.42 4.36
CA GLU A 71 18.20 -4.86 4.61
C GLU A 71 16.83 -5.48 4.92
N ASP A 72 15.81 -4.66 5.19
CA ASP A 72 14.44 -5.13 5.38
C ASP A 72 13.85 -5.51 4.02
N LEU A 73 12.87 -6.41 4.03
CA LEU A 73 12.27 -6.91 2.80
C LEU A 73 11.37 -5.86 2.13
N TYR A 74 10.67 -5.06 2.93
CA TYR A 74 9.69 -4.08 2.45
C TYR A 74 9.83 -2.74 3.14
N ASP A 75 9.58 -1.68 2.36
CA ASP A 75 9.22 -0.37 2.87
C ASP A 75 7.70 -0.27 3.03
N TYR A 76 7.26 0.48 4.03
CA TYR A 76 5.86 0.68 4.36
C TYR A 76 5.51 2.16 4.32
N VAL A 77 4.39 2.48 3.69
CA VAL A 77 3.97 3.86 3.47
C VAL A 77 2.57 4.12 4.02
N ARG A 78 2.24 5.40 4.16
CA ARG A 78 0.87 5.91 4.38
C ARG A 78 0.35 6.58 3.12
N LEU A 79 -0.93 6.90 3.07
CA LEU A 79 -1.54 7.55 1.90
C LEU A 79 -0.91 8.92 1.60
N GLU A 80 -0.59 9.69 2.64
CA GLU A 80 0.08 10.98 2.50
C GLU A 80 1.49 10.89 1.88
N ASP A 81 2.20 9.80 2.08
CA ASP A 81 3.49 9.57 1.42
C ASP A 81 3.30 9.36 -0.08
N MET A 82 2.30 8.55 -0.45
CA MET A 82 1.94 8.32 -1.86
C MET A 82 1.55 9.63 -2.54
N ASP A 83 0.80 10.50 -1.85
CA ASP A 83 0.44 11.83 -2.34
C ASP A 83 1.67 12.69 -2.59
N ALA A 84 2.64 12.65 -1.68
CA ALA A 84 3.90 13.38 -1.82
C ALA A 84 4.73 12.87 -3.01
N TYR A 85 4.82 11.55 -3.20
CA TYR A 85 5.53 10.95 -4.34
C TYR A 85 4.89 11.33 -5.67
N ASN A 86 3.56 11.22 -5.78
CA ASN A 86 2.82 11.55 -6.98
C ASN A 86 3.00 13.02 -7.36
N LYS A 87 2.88 13.92 -6.38
CA LYS A 87 3.11 15.36 -6.56
C LYS A 87 4.52 15.64 -7.05
N ALA A 88 5.54 15.05 -6.43
CA ALA A 88 6.93 15.27 -6.79
C ALA A 88 7.25 14.72 -8.20
N ALA A 89 6.66 13.60 -8.61
CA ALA A 89 6.80 13.04 -9.94
C ALA A 89 5.94 13.76 -11.01
N GLY A 90 5.03 14.66 -10.61
CA GLY A 90 4.11 15.36 -11.51
C GLY A 90 3.10 14.38 -12.15
N LEU A 91 2.51 13.52 -11.34
CA LEU A 91 1.47 12.56 -11.70
C LEU A 91 0.17 12.92 -10.98
N GLU A 92 -0.95 12.61 -11.61
CA GLU A 92 -2.30 12.78 -11.08
C GLU A 92 -2.92 11.43 -10.76
N ARG A 93 -3.49 11.29 -9.55
CA ARG A 93 -4.25 10.10 -9.18
C ARG A 93 -5.59 10.06 -9.89
N ILE A 94 -5.87 8.95 -10.57
CA ILE A 94 -7.20 8.63 -11.09
C ILE A 94 -8.03 8.03 -9.96
N LYS A 95 -7.48 7.03 -9.26
CA LYS A 95 -8.09 6.37 -8.10
C LYS A 95 -7.05 5.62 -7.29
N VAL A 96 -7.41 5.29 -6.07
CA VAL A 96 -6.65 4.41 -5.18
C VAL A 96 -7.56 3.27 -4.74
N ILE A 97 -7.01 2.05 -4.67
CA ILE A 97 -7.77 0.83 -4.37
C ILE A 97 -7.10 0.07 -3.23
N SER A 98 -7.90 -0.39 -2.27
CA SER A 98 -7.47 -1.42 -1.34
C SER A 98 -7.46 -2.76 -2.06
N ALA A 99 -6.26 -3.30 -2.37
CA ALA A 99 -6.14 -4.47 -3.23
C ALA A 99 -6.66 -5.75 -2.57
N ASP A 100 -6.37 -5.92 -1.30
CA ASP A 100 -6.67 -7.11 -0.52
C ASP A 100 -7.65 -6.86 0.65
N GLY A 101 -7.95 -5.59 0.95
CA GLY A 101 -8.89 -5.21 2.00
C GLY A 101 -8.58 -5.88 3.35
N PRO A 102 -9.58 -6.48 4.00
CA PRO A 102 -9.42 -7.14 5.28
C PRO A 102 -8.95 -8.62 5.16
N SER A 103 -8.67 -9.12 3.94
CA SER A 103 -8.51 -10.56 3.70
C SER A 103 -7.41 -11.19 4.55
N ASP A 104 -6.29 -10.50 4.75
CA ASP A 104 -5.20 -11.05 5.54
C ASP A 104 -5.50 -11.07 7.06
N TYR A 105 -6.25 -10.08 7.55
CA TYR A 105 -6.76 -10.10 8.93
C TYR A 105 -7.74 -11.25 9.17
N MET A 106 -8.51 -11.61 8.14
CA MET A 106 -9.60 -12.60 8.19
C MET A 106 -9.18 -13.96 7.62
N ARG A 107 -7.91 -14.17 7.31
CA ARG A 107 -7.42 -15.36 6.59
C ARG A 107 -7.98 -16.70 7.13
N PRO A 108 -7.98 -16.97 8.44
CA PRO A 108 -8.56 -18.25 8.95
C PRO A 108 -10.05 -18.36 8.67
N VAL A 109 -10.80 -17.25 8.74
CA VAL A 109 -12.24 -17.24 8.48
C VAL A 109 -12.52 -17.45 7.01
N LEU A 110 -11.78 -16.73 6.13
CA LEU A 110 -11.93 -16.86 4.68
C LEU A 110 -11.58 -18.27 4.19
N ASN A 111 -10.52 -18.88 4.76
CA ASN A 111 -10.12 -20.25 4.40
C ASN A 111 -11.12 -21.32 4.85
N ALA A 112 -12.00 -21.00 5.78
CA ALA A 112 -13.05 -21.91 6.27
C ALA A 112 -14.42 -21.68 5.60
N MET A 113 -14.54 -20.67 4.74
CA MET A 113 -15.79 -20.43 3.99
C MET A 113 -16.04 -21.51 2.94
N ASP A 114 -17.31 -21.80 2.69
CA ASP A 114 -17.71 -22.50 1.48
C ASP A 114 -17.57 -21.61 0.24
N ASP A 115 -17.61 -22.20 -0.95
CA ASP A 115 -17.38 -21.50 -2.21
C ASP A 115 -18.39 -20.35 -2.42
N GLU A 116 -19.69 -20.55 -2.08
CA GLU A 116 -20.73 -19.54 -2.27
C GLU A 116 -20.50 -18.31 -1.37
N THR A 117 -20.16 -18.56 -0.11
CA THR A 117 -19.85 -17.50 0.85
C THR A 117 -18.58 -16.76 0.45
N PHE A 118 -17.55 -17.47 -0.01
CA PHE A 118 -16.29 -16.85 -0.46
C PHE A 118 -16.51 -15.99 -1.72
N GLU A 119 -17.24 -16.48 -2.72
CA GLU A 119 -17.60 -15.69 -3.90
C GLU A 119 -18.42 -14.44 -3.54
N THR A 120 -19.26 -14.54 -2.52
CA THR A 120 -20.01 -13.38 -2.00
C THR A 120 -19.07 -12.36 -1.32
N PHE A 121 -18.07 -12.85 -0.57
CA PHE A 121 -17.04 -11.97 -0.02
C PHE A 121 -16.25 -11.25 -1.11
N ILE A 122 -15.87 -11.92 -2.19
CA ILE A 122 -15.19 -11.29 -3.33
C ILE A 122 -16.04 -10.18 -3.94
N ARG A 123 -17.34 -10.43 -4.19
CA ARG A 123 -18.27 -9.41 -4.71
C ARG A 123 -18.39 -8.21 -3.77
N TYR A 124 -18.48 -8.47 -2.46
CA TYR A 124 -18.48 -7.40 -1.46
C TYR A 124 -17.18 -6.59 -1.53
N HIS A 125 -16.02 -7.23 -1.50
CA HIS A 125 -14.72 -6.55 -1.57
C HIS A 125 -14.61 -5.68 -2.82
N LEU A 126 -14.94 -6.19 -3.98
CA LEU A 126 -14.94 -5.44 -5.24
C LEU A 126 -15.89 -4.22 -5.22
N SER A 127 -16.97 -4.29 -4.46
CA SER A 127 -17.92 -3.17 -4.33
C SER A 127 -17.43 -2.05 -3.39
N VAL A 128 -16.45 -2.33 -2.53
CA VAL A 128 -15.99 -1.39 -1.49
C VAL A 128 -14.49 -1.04 -1.57
N CYS A 129 -13.73 -1.69 -2.44
CA CYS A 129 -12.27 -1.54 -2.49
C CYS A 129 -11.78 -0.12 -2.82
N GLU A 130 -12.62 0.75 -3.38
CA GLU A 130 -12.34 2.16 -3.68
C GLU A 130 -12.82 3.12 -2.57
N ARG A 131 -13.42 2.62 -1.50
CA ARG A 131 -13.95 3.48 -0.44
C ARG A 131 -12.81 4.08 0.41
N PRO A 132 -12.75 5.42 0.55
CA PRO A 132 -11.64 6.09 1.24
C PRO A 132 -11.40 5.59 2.67
N GLU A 133 -12.48 5.24 3.38
CA GLU A 133 -12.43 4.75 4.76
C GLU A 133 -11.81 3.34 4.90
N LEU A 134 -11.64 2.62 3.79
CA LEU A 134 -11.09 1.25 3.77
C LEU A 134 -9.70 1.16 3.12
N VAL A 135 -9.28 2.22 2.43
CA VAL A 135 -7.96 2.29 1.81
C VAL A 135 -6.89 2.58 2.88
N GLY A 136 -5.76 1.92 2.79
CA GLY A 136 -4.61 2.18 3.67
C GLY A 136 -4.53 1.28 4.92
N ALA A 137 -5.60 0.59 5.29
CA ALA A 137 -5.60 -0.38 6.40
C ALA A 137 -5.35 -1.83 5.94
N GLY A 138 -5.54 -2.14 4.66
CA GLY A 138 -5.18 -3.43 4.07
C GLY A 138 -3.68 -3.60 3.90
N SER A 139 -3.24 -4.80 3.56
CA SER A 139 -1.81 -5.10 3.34
C SER A 139 -1.24 -4.30 2.17
N HIS A 140 -1.98 -4.25 1.07
CA HIS A 140 -1.55 -3.56 -0.14
C HIS A 140 -2.59 -2.53 -0.62
N THR A 141 -2.07 -1.42 -1.11
CA THR A 141 -2.85 -0.39 -1.79
C THR A 141 -2.29 -0.20 -3.20
N VAL A 142 -3.17 -0.11 -4.19
CA VAL A 142 -2.79 0.19 -5.58
C VAL A 142 -3.21 1.61 -5.91
N ASP A 143 -2.25 2.41 -6.33
CA ASP A 143 -2.44 3.76 -6.83
C ASP A 143 -2.49 3.73 -8.37
N ILE A 144 -3.53 4.27 -8.96
CA ILE A 144 -3.71 4.36 -10.42
C ILE A 144 -3.55 5.80 -10.84
N LEU A 145 -2.50 6.05 -11.62
CA LEU A 145 -1.99 7.36 -11.94
C LEU A 145 -2.01 7.61 -13.44
N LYS A 146 -2.08 8.89 -13.81
CA LYS A 146 -1.91 9.37 -15.20
C LYS A 146 -0.96 10.57 -15.23
N LYS A 147 -0.52 10.94 -16.43
CA LYS A 147 0.14 12.23 -16.63
C LYS A 147 -0.83 13.37 -16.29
N ILE A 148 -0.31 14.42 -15.67
CA ILE A 148 -1.05 15.68 -15.58
C ILE A 148 -1.20 16.21 -17.01
N GLY A 149 -2.44 16.44 -17.43
CA GLY A 149 -2.73 17.00 -18.75
C GLY A 149 -2.05 18.36 -18.94
N ILE A 150 -1.47 18.56 -20.11
CA ILE A 150 -0.92 19.87 -20.57
C ILE A 150 -2.09 20.73 -21.02
#